data_2d16bc14869b8ee8bdb30415a4f80fec
#
_entry.id   2d16bc14869b8ee8bdb30415a4f80fec
#
_cell.length_a   1.000
_cell.length_b   1.000
_cell.length_c   1.000
_cell.angle_alpha   90.00
_cell.angle_beta   90.00
_cell.angle_gamma   90.00
#
_symmetry.space_group_name_H-M   'P 1'
#
loop_
_entity.id
_entity.type
_entity.pdbx_description
1 polymer ?
#
loop_
_entity_poly.entity_id
_entity_poly.type
_entity_poly.pdbx_seq_one_letter_code
_entity_poly.pdbx_strand_id
1 'polypeptide(L)'
;HDQVVFPDNVQFTVKNRIVHVKGPRGELVRDFRHLHMEMERVGKNTLRVRKWFGTKKELAAIRTVCSHIENLIKGVTKGYRYKMRSVYAHFPINISLQEKGRNVEIRNFLGEKIIRRVTLPDGVTAVMSTNQKDELIVDGNDIQLVSQAAARIQQSTTVKNKDIRKFLDGIYVSEKTVIQE
;
A
#
# COMPACT_ATOMS: atom_id res chain seq x y z
N HIS A 1 -26.15 1.29 -8.06
CA HIS A 1 -25.45 2.41 -7.44
C HIS A 1 -24.93 1.99 -6.07
N ASP A 2 -23.89 2.67 -5.61
CA ASP A 2 -23.33 2.52 -4.26
C ASP A 2 -22.92 3.93 -3.75
N GLN A 3 -22.75 4.07 -2.45
CA GLN A 3 -22.45 5.36 -1.82
C GLN A 3 -21.29 5.22 -0.85
N VAL A 4 -20.45 6.23 -0.80
CA VAL A 4 -19.35 6.36 0.17
C VAL A 4 -19.58 7.60 1.02
N VAL A 5 -19.58 7.42 2.33
CA VAL A 5 -19.73 8.52 3.29
C VAL A 5 -18.36 8.93 3.80
N PHE A 6 -18.05 10.21 3.69
CA PHE A 6 -16.80 10.80 4.18
C PHE A 6 -16.98 11.29 5.61
N PRO A 7 -16.03 11.05 6.51
CA PRO A 7 -16.05 11.64 7.84
C PRO A 7 -15.86 13.16 7.79
N ASP A 8 -16.25 13.87 8.82
CA ASP A 8 -16.24 15.35 8.85
C ASP A 8 -14.83 15.96 8.76
N ASN A 9 -13.80 15.21 9.17
CA ASN A 9 -12.40 15.62 9.11
C ASN A 9 -11.74 15.41 7.74
N VAL A 10 -12.48 14.91 6.77
CA VAL A 10 -11.98 14.63 5.41
C VAL A 10 -12.75 15.47 4.40
N GLN A 11 -12.01 16.20 3.58
CA GLN A 11 -12.57 16.94 2.46
C GLN A 11 -12.33 16.18 1.17
N PHE A 12 -13.30 16.22 0.27
CA PHE A 12 -13.15 15.60 -1.05
C PHE A 12 -13.69 16.49 -2.17
N THR A 13 -13.09 16.35 -3.32
CA THR A 13 -13.56 16.95 -4.57
C THR A 13 -13.55 15.90 -5.68
N VAL A 14 -14.54 15.96 -6.54
CA VAL A 14 -14.63 15.07 -7.71
C VAL A 14 -14.82 15.90 -8.94
N LYS A 15 -13.92 15.78 -9.88
CA LYS A 15 -13.98 16.45 -11.18
C LYS A 15 -13.51 15.49 -12.27
N ASN A 16 -14.30 15.32 -13.31
CA ASN A 16 -13.98 14.43 -14.44
C ASN A 16 -13.59 13.01 -14.01
N ARG A 17 -14.24 12.44 -13.00
CA ARG A 17 -13.94 11.11 -12.44
C ARG A 17 -12.53 10.99 -11.82
N ILE A 18 -11.92 12.12 -11.48
CA ILE A 18 -10.73 12.19 -10.65
C ILE A 18 -11.19 12.59 -9.25
N VAL A 19 -10.86 11.77 -8.28
CA VAL A 19 -11.22 11.98 -6.87
C VAL A 19 -10.00 12.49 -6.12
N HIS A 20 -10.11 13.68 -5.55
CA HIS A 20 -9.13 14.24 -4.63
C HIS A 20 -9.67 14.11 -3.22
N VAL A 21 -8.89 13.55 -2.31
CA VAL A 21 -9.23 13.37 -0.91
C VAL A 21 -8.16 14.02 -0.05
N LYS A 22 -8.57 14.94 0.82
CA LYS A 22 -7.69 15.65 1.73
C LYS A 22 -8.10 15.37 3.17
N GLY A 23 -7.16 14.95 3.98
CA GLY A 23 -7.36 14.64 5.39
C GLY A 23 -6.21 15.12 6.28
N PRO A 24 -6.24 14.79 7.58
CA PRO A 24 -5.24 15.23 8.54
C PRO A 24 -3.82 14.76 8.25
N ARG A 25 -3.66 13.62 7.54
CA ARG A 25 -2.35 13.05 7.20
C ARG A 25 -1.81 13.48 5.83
N GLY A 26 -2.59 14.14 5.01
CA GLY A 26 -2.19 14.57 3.68
C GLY A 26 -3.30 14.51 2.66
N GLU A 27 -2.92 14.54 1.40
CA GLU A 27 -3.82 14.53 0.27
C GLU A 27 -3.49 13.36 -0.67
N LEU A 28 -4.52 12.70 -1.16
CA LEU A 28 -4.42 11.61 -2.13
C LEU A 28 -5.33 11.88 -3.32
N VAL A 29 -4.87 11.48 -4.49
CA VAL A 29 -5.61 11.62 -5.75
C VAL A 29 -5.73 10.27 -6.43
N ARG A 30 -6.93 9.97 -6.92
CA ARG A 30 -7.16 8.75 -7.69
C ARG A 30 -7.91 9.07 -8.97
N ASP A 31 -7.42 8.55 -10.08
CA ASP A 31 -8.01 8.70 -11.40
C ASP A 31 -8.87 7.48 -11.76
N PHE A 32 -10.16 7.71 -12.03
CA PHE A 32 -11.11 6.70 -12.47
C PHE A 32 -11.66 6.96 -13.88
N ARG A 33 -10.95 7.76 -14.69
CA ARG A 33 -11.42 8.12 -16.05
C ARG A 33 -11.54 6.94 -17.00
N HIS A 34 -10.79 5.87 -16.75
CA HIS A 34 -10.87 4.62 -17.52
C HIS A 34 -12.20 3.87 -17.34
N LEU A 35 -13.00 4.24 -16.34
CA LEU A 35 -14.29 3.62 -16.06
C LEU A 35 -15.42 4.56 -16.48
N HIS A 36 -16.35 4.05 -17.28
CA HIS A 36 -17.53 4.80 -17.72
C HIS A 36 -18.65 4.72 -16.70
N MET A 37 -18.53 5.47 -15.62
CA MET A 37 -19.54 5.58 -14.58
C MET A 37 -19.72 7.02 -14.14
N GLU A 38 -20.85 7.29 -13.52
CA GLU A 38 -21.19 8.60 -13.00
C GLU A 38 -20.79 8.67 -11.53
N MET A 39 -20.12 9.77 -11.18
CA MET A 39 -19.72 10.10 -9.81
C MET A 39 -20.30 11.45 -9.46
N GLU A 40 -21.18 11.47 -8.49
CA GLU A 40 -21.94 12.66 -8.08
C GLU A 40 -21.78 12.88 -6.58
N ARG A 41 -21.54 14.13 -6.21
CA ARG A 41 -21.57 14.54 -4.81
C ARG A 41 -23.02 14.75 -4.38
N VAL A 42 -23.45 14.00 -3.37
CA VAL A 42 -24.79 14.10 -2.79
C VAL A 42 -24.67 14.71 -1.39
N GLY A 43 -25.12 15.95 -1.25
CA GLY A 43 -25.00 16.65 0.03
C GLY A 43 -23.56 17.04 0.37
N LYS A 44 -23.27 17.12 1.67
CA LYS A 44 -21.97 17.61 2.17
C LYS A 44 -20.88 16.53 2.14
N ASN A 45 -21.19 15.32 2.59
CA ASN A 45 -20.20 14.29 2.94
C ASN A 45 -20.42 12.96 2.19
N THR A 46 -21.25 12.91 1.17
CA THR A 46 -21.56 11.66 0.47
C THR A 46 -21.20 11.75 -1.01
N LEU A 47 -20.51 10.74 -1.50
CA LEU A 47 -20.25 10.51 -2.92
C LEU A 47 -21.09 9.33 -3.37
N ARG A 48 -21.88 9.52 -4.41
CA ARG A 48 -22.65 8.48 -5.08
C ARG A 48 -21.95 8.06 -6.37
N VAL A 49 -21.80 6.76 -6.54
CA VAL A 49 -21.27 6.15 -7.78
C VAL A 49 -22.38 5.33 -8.41
N ARG A 50 -22.70 5.60 -9.68
CA ARG A 50 -23.75 4.87 -10.39
C ARG A 50 -23.39 4.57 -11.83
N LYS A 51 -23.96 3.52 -12.35
CA LYS A 51 -23.91 3.13 -13.76
C LYS A 51 -25.32 2.81 -14.25
N TRP A 52 -25.71 3.42 -15.35
CA TRP A 52 -26.99 3.19 -15.99
C TRP A 52 -26.87 2.07 -17.03
N PHE A 53 -27.80 1.12 -17.01
CA PHE A 53 -27.91 0.03 -17.99
C PHE A 53 -26.60 -0.71 -18.28
N GLY A 54 -25.78 -0.88 -17.24
CA GLY A 54 -24.49 -1.54 -17.37
C GLY A 54 -24.58 -3.07 -17.44
N THR A 55 -23.60 -3.68 -18.08
CA THR A 55 -23.37 -5.12 -18.03
C THR A 55 -22.98 -5.58 -16.63
N LYS A 56 -23.03 -6.89 -16.34
CA LYS A 56 -22.60 -7.44 -15.03
C LYS A 56 -21.19 -7.04 -14.65
N LYS A 57 -20.26 -6.99 -15.61
CA LYS A 57 -18.87 -6.58 -15.39
C LYS A 57 -18.74 -5.10 -15.02
N GLU A 58 -19.48 -4.24 -15.69
CA GLU A 58 -19.49 -2.81 -15.40
C GLU A 58 -20.14 -2.50 -14.04
N LEU A 59 -21.21 -3.21 -13.69
CA LEU A 59 -21.88 -3.06 -12.39
C LEU A 59 -20.96 -3.52 -11.24
N ALA A 60 -20.18 -4.59 -11.44
CA ALA A 60 -19.23 -5.05 -10.45
C ALA A 60 -18.12 -4.02 -10.16
N ALA A 61 -17.73 -3.22 -11.14
CA ALA A 61 -16.73 -2.16 -10.97
C ALA A 61 -17.15 -1.05 -9.99
N ILE A 62 -18.45 -0.84 -9.78
CA ILE A 62 -18.99 0.17 -8.84
C ILE A 62 -18.44 -0.09 -7.43
N ARG A 63 -18.57 -1.31 -6.94
CA ARG A 63 -18.08 -1.67 -5.59
C ARG A 63 -16.57 -1.53 -5.48
N THR A 64 -15.83 -1.88 -6.53
CA THR A 64 -14.37 -1.70 -6.59
C THR A 64 -13.98 -0.24 -6.44
N VAL A 65 -14.65 0.67 -7.15
CA VAL A 65 -14.41 2.12 -7.04
C VAL A 65 -14.72 2.61 -5.63
N CYS A 66 -15.85 2.23 -5.07
CA CYS A 66 -16.22 2.60 -3.70
C CYS A 66 -15.17 2.12 -2.68
N SER A 67 -14.69 0.88 -2.80
CA SER A 67 -13.64 0.34 -1.93
C SER A 67 -12.32 1.09 -2.07
N HIS A 68 -11.94 1.49 -3.28
CA HIS A 68 -10.76 2.33 -3.49
C HIS A 68 -10.90 3.69 -2.81
N ILE A 69 -12.07 4.31 -2.88
CA ILE A 69 -12.34 5.59 -2.22
C ILE A 69 -12.32 5.42 -0.68
N GLU A 70 -12.92 4.37 -0.15
CA GLU A 70 -12.84 4.02 1.28
C GLU A 70 -11.39 3.85 1.73
N ASN A 71 -10.54 3.21 0.91
CA ASN A 71 -9.12 3.09 1.18
C ASN A 71 -8.37 4.44 1.16
N LEU A 72 -8.75 5.36 0.28
CA LEU A 72 -8.20 6.73 0.30
C LEU A 72 -8.56 7.45 1.59
N ILE A 73 -9.81 7.35 2.03
CA ILE A 73 -10.28 7.95 3.30
C ILE A 73 -9.47 7.39 4.47
N LYS A 74 -9.35 6.06 4.55
CA LYS A 74 -8.56 5.41 5.60
C LYS A 74 -7.08 5.82 5.57
N GLY A 75 -6.50 5.95 4.38
CA GLY A 75 -5.12 6.39 4.19
C GLY A 75 -4.86 7.81 4.66
N VAL A 76 -5.76 8.77 4.37
CA VAL A 76 -5.59 10.17 4.78
C VAL A 76 -5.96 10.42 6.24
N THR A 77 -6.69 9.51 6.89
CA THR A 77 -7.04 9.59 8.31
C THR A 77 -6.09 8.80 9.21
N LYS A 78 -5.90 7.52 8.92
CA LYS A 78 -5.16 6.58 9.77
C LYS A 78 -3.78 6.23 9.21
N GLY A 79 -3.59 6.27 7.91
CA GLY A 79 -2.41 5.76 7.23
C GLY A 79 -2.34 4.22 7.20
N TYR A 80 -1.39 3.70 6.43
CA TYR A 80 -1.20 2.25 6.28
C TYR A 80 0.19 1.85 6.77
N ARG A 81 0.26 0.72 7.46
CA ARG A 81 1.48 0.11 7.97
C ARG A 81 1.54 -1.34 7.59
N TYR A 82 2.61 -1.72 6.90
CA TYR A 82 2.93 -3.11 6.62
C TYR A 82 4.17 -3.51 7.41
N LYS A 83 4.05 -4.55 8.21
CA LYS A 83 5.18 -5.13 8.93
C LYS A 83 5.71 -6.31 8.14
N MET A 84 6.99 -6.30 7.88
CA MET A 84 7.70 -7.36 7.17
C MET A 84 8.71 -8.02 8.09
N ARG A 85 8.87 -9.32 7.96
CA ARG A 85 9.79 -10.09 8.77
C ARG A 85 10.81 -10.81 7.89
N SER A 86 12.08 -10.70 8.25
CA SER A 86 13.13 -11.51 7.63
C SER A 86 13.14 -12.90 8.24
N VAL A 87 13.14 -13.90 7.36
CA VAL A 87 13.21 -15.32 7.70
C VAL A 87 14.48 -15.90 7.09
N TYR A 88 15.27 -16.58 7.89
CA TYR A 88 16.49 -17.24 7.45
C TYR A 88 16.78 -18.49 8.29
N ALA A 89 17.41 -19.48 7.69
CA ALA A 89 17.80 -20.70 8.39
C ALA A 89 19.20 -20.57 9.01
N HIS A 90 20.19 -20.12 8.23
CA HIS A 90 21.60 -20.05 8.61
C HIS A 90 22.20 -18.65 8.40
N PHE A 91 22.04 -18.08 7.22
CA PHE A 91 22.62 -16.78 6.87
C PHE A 91 21.73 -15.63 7.32
N PRO A 92 22.08 -14.86 8.37
CA PRO A 92 21.27 -13.72 8.81
C PRO A 92 21.13 -12.69 7.70
N ILE A 93 19.90 -12.27 7.42
CA ILE A 93 19.62 -11.22 6.45
C ILE A 93 19.86 -9.87 7.11
N ASN A 94 20.80 -9.11 6.58
CA ASN A 94 21.11 -7.77 7.08
C ASN A 94 20.36 -6.72 6.26
N ILE A 95 19.47 -5.99 6.92
CA ILE A 95 18.71 -4.89 6.32
C ILE A 95 19.30 -3.58 6.83
N SER A 96 19.69 -2.71 5.92
CA SER A 96 20.10 -1.34 6.23
C SER A 96 19.24 -0.34 5.47
N LEU A 97 18.89 0.75 6.14
CA LEU A 97 18.07 1.81 5.58
C LEU A 97 18.94 3.02 5.31
N GLN A 98 18.80 3.58 4.12
CA GLN A 98 19.49 4.80 3.70
C GLN A 98 18.47 5.88 3.33
N GLU A 99 18.94 7.12 3.23
CA GLU A 99 18.11 8.28 2.83
C GLU A 99 16.81 8.39 3.65
N LYS A 100 16.92 8.33 4.97
CA LYS A 100 15.78 8.42 5.90
C LYS A 100 14.69 7.35 5.65
N GLY A 101 15.10 6.14 5.28
CA GLY A 101 14.17 5.03 5.05
C GLY A 101 13.57 4.97 3.64
N ARG A 102 14.14 5.72 2.68
CA ARG A 102 13.72 5.69 1.28
C ARG A 102 14.38 4.56 0.48
N ASN A 103 15.62 4.23 0.81
CA ASN A 103 16.35 3.13 0.19
C ASN A 103 16.57 2.01 1.20
N VAL A 104 16.19 0.81 0.80
CA VAL A 104 16.38 -0.43 1.57
C VAL A 104 17.50 -1.24 0.93
N GLU A 105 18.58 -1.46 1.66
CA GLU A 105 19.67 -2.35 1.25
C GLU A 105 19.57 -3.66 2.00
N ILE A 106 19.63 -4.75 1.25
CA ILE A 106 19.57 -6.11 1.78
C ILE A 106 20.88 -6.82 1.44
N ARG A 107 21.55 -7.31 2.47
CA ARG A 107 22.86 -7.98 2.38
C ARG A 107 22.78 -9.36 2.99
N ASN A 108 23.73 -10.20 2.57
CA ASN A 108 23.92 -11.57 3.10
C ASN A 108 22.69 -12.49 2.92
N PHE A 109 21.87 -12.23 1.90
CA PHE A 109 20.80 -13.15 1.55
C PHE A 109 21.38 -14.44 1.00
N LEU A 110 21.15 -15.58 1.68
CA LEU A 110 21.75 -16.89 1.38
C LEU A 110 23.29 -16.88 1.26
N GLY A 111 23.97 -16.00 1.99
CA GLY A 111 25.40 -15.84 1.93
C GLY A 111 25.93 -15.18 0.65
N GLU A 112 25.08 -14.63 -0.17
CA GLU A 112 25.47 -13.93 -1.39
C GLU A 112 26.22 -12.62 -1.09
N LYS A 113 27.21 -12.30 -1.92
CA LYS A 113 27.97 -11.03 -1.83
C LYS A 113 27.23 -9.84 -2.47
N ILE A 114 26.19 -10.10 -3.24
CA ILE A 114 25.40 -9.08 -3.94
C ILE A 114 24.59 -8.28 -2.92
N ILE A 115 24.63 -6.96 -3.05
CA ILE A 115 23.78 -6.05 -2.29
C ILE A 115 22.53 -5.78 -3.11
N ARG A 116 21.36 -6.13 -2.57
CA ARG A 116 20.08 -5.82 -3.19
C ARG A 116 19.60 -4.46 -2.70
N ARG A 117 19.32 -3.55 -3.63
CA ARG A 117 18.84 -2.20 -3.34
C ARG A 117 17.43 -2.06 -3.84
N VAL A 118 16.54 -1.62 -2.96
CA VAL A 118 15.13 -1.34 -3.28
C VAL A 118 14.84 0.11 -2.94
N THR A 119 14.55 0.91 -3.96
CA THR A 119 14.10 2.29 -3.78
C THR A 119 12.59 2.30 -3.60
N LEU A 120 12.14 2.90 -2.52
CA LEU A 120 10.73 3.05 -2.22
C LEU A 120 10.15 4.26 -2.96
N PRO A 121 8.87 4.21 -3.34
CA PRO A 121 8.19 5.35 -3.97
C PRO A 121 8.06 6.52 -3.00
N ASP A 122 7.84 7.72 -3.56
CA ASP A 122 7.60 8.92 -2.76
C ASP A 122 6.36 8.76 -1.88
N GLY A 123 6.44 9.21 -0.63
CA GLY A 123 5.36 9.09 0.36
C GLY A 123 5.35 7.77 1.13
N VAL A 124 6.29 6.86 0.86
CA VAL A 124 6.48 5.61 1.61
C VAL A 124 7.85 5.64 2.29
N THR A 125 7.87 5.32 3.56
CA THR A 125 9.09 5.25 4.36
C THR A 125 9.22 3.89 5.03
N ALA A 126 10.44 3.41 5.17
CA ALA A 126 10.74 2.19 5.91
C ALA A 126 11.49 2.52 7.19
N VAL A 127 11.18 1.80 8.26
CA VAL A 127 11.84 1.93 9.57
C VAL A 127 12.07 0.53 10.13
N MET A 128 13.23 0.31 10.74
CA MET A 128 13.47 -0.93 11.49
C MET A 128 12.70 -0.88 12.80
N SER A 129 12.03 -1.97 13.15
CA SER A 129 11.32 -2.09 14.42
C SER A 129 12.30 -2.09 15.60
N THR A 130 11.94 -1.36 16.64
CA THR A 130 12.64 -1.40 17.92
C THR A 130 12.13 -2.50 18.85
N ASN A 131 10.91 -2.96 18.61
CA ASN A 131 10.21 -3.92 19.47
C ASN A 131 10.53 -5.37 19.12
N GLN A 132 10.79 -5.65 17.85
CA GLN A 132 11.09 -7.00 17.37
C GLN A 132 12.34 -6.99 16.50
N LYS A 133 13.21 -7.97 16.74
CA LYS A 133 14.38 -8.20 15.87
C LYS A 133 13.93 -8.66 14.49
N ASP A 134 14.66 -8.26 13.48
CA ASP A 134 14.43 -8.67 12.08
C ASP A 134 13.05 -8.27 11.51
N GLU A 135 12.44 -7.23 12.06
CA GLU A 135 11.18 -6.67 11.57
C GLU A 135 11.41 -5.32 10.91
N LEU A 136 10.90 -5.19 9.69
CA LEU A 136 10.88 -3.97 8.91
C LEU A 136 9.44 -3.44 8.84
N ILE A 137 9.26 -2.16 9.15
CA ILE A 137 7.97 -1.48 9.10
C ILE A 137 7.97 -0.56 7.88
N VAL A 138 6.96 -0.69 7.04
CA VAL A 138 6.75 0.16 5.85
C VAL A 138 5.48 0.95 6.05
N ASP A 139 5.60 2.27 6.13
CA ASP A 139 4.51 3.22 6.40
C ASP A 139 4.24 4.12 5.21
N GLY A 140 2.98 4.46 5.01
CA GLY A 140 2.54 5.42 4.00
C GLY A 140 1.04 5.71 4.05
N ASN A 141 0.61 6.68 3.26
CA ASN A 141 -0.79 7.07 3.21
C ASN A 141 -1.56 6.33 2.11
N ASP A 142 -0.91 6.00 0.99
CA ASP A 142 -1.54 5.29 -0.11
C ASP A 142 -1.28 3.78 0.01
N ILE A 143 -2.35 3.00 0.17
CA ILE A 143 -2.26 1.54 0.25
C ILE A 143 -1.59 0.93 -0.98
N GLN A 144 -1.80 1.50 -2.16
CA GLN A 144 -1.20 0.99 -3.40
C GLN A 144 0.32 1.14 -3.38
N LEU A 145 0.83 2.29 -2.95
CA LEU A 145 2.27 2.55 -2.86
C LEU A 145 2.93 1.71 -1.75
N VAL A 146 2.28 1.60 -0.59
CA VAL A 146 2.78 0.81 0.55
C VAL A 146 2.82 -0.68 0.19
N SER A 147 1.76 -1.22 -0.39
CA SER A 147 1.73 -2.62 -0.80
C SER A 147 2.71 -2.95 -1.92
N GLN A 148 2.87 -2.04 -2.88
CA GLN A 148 3.87 -2.19 -3.95
C GLN A 148 5.30 -2.14 -3.39
N ALA A 149 5.58 -1.25 -2.44
CA ALA A 149 6.88 -1.16 -1.78
C ALA A 149 7.20 -2.47 -1.03
N ALA A 150 6.25 -2.99 -0.25
CA ALA A 150 6.40 -4.26 0.44
C ALA A 150 6.61 -5.43 -0.54
N ALA A 151 5.86 -5.47 -1.63
CA ALA A 151 6.03 -6.50 -2.66
C ALA A 151 7.39 -6.42 -3.34
N ARG A 152 7.91 -5.23 -3.63
CA ARG A 152 9.26 -5.05 -4.20
C ARG A 152 10.34 -5.57 -3.26
N ILE A 153 10.23 -5.30 -1.95
CA ILE A 153 11.17 -5.81 -0.94
C ILE A 153 11.09 -7.34 -0.90
N GLN A 154 9.91 -7.92 -0.83
CA GLN A 154 9.72 -9.37 -0.80
C GLN A 154 10.27 -10.05 -2.06
N GLN A 155 9.99 -9.52 -3.23
CA GLN A 155 10.44 -10.08 -4.51
C GLN A 155 11.93 -9.86 -4.79
N SER A 156 12.57 -8.89 -4.12
CA SER A 156 14.02 -8.69 -4.22
C SER A 156 14.81 -9.84 -3.62
N THR A 157 14.23 -10.57 -2.66
CA THR A 157 14.83 -11.70 -1.94
C THR A 157 14.24 -13.03 -2.40
N THR A 158 14.20 -13.26 -3.70
CA THR A 158 13.70 -14.51 -4.28
C THR A 158 14.84 -15.53 -4.43
N VAL A 159 14.62 -16.73 -3.93
CA VAL A 159 15.58 -17.86 -4.07
C VAL A 159 15.63 -18.30 -5.52
N LYS A 160 16.84 -18.45 -6.07
CA LYS A 160 17.09 -18.91 -7.45
C LYS A 160 17.91 -20.20 -7.44
N ASN A 161 17.60 -21.10 -8.37
CA ASN A 161 18.34 -22.36 -8.59
C ASN A 161 18.41 -23.29 -7.36
N LYS A 162 17.42 -23.19 -6.47
CA LYS A 162 17.30 -24.03 -5.27
C LYS A 162 15.85 -24.52 -5.15
N ASP A 163 15.63 -25.56 -4.35
CA ASP A 163 14.29 -26.03 -4.04
C ASP A 163 13.59 -25.06 -3.08
N ILE A 164 12.60 -24.35 -3.59
CA ILE A 164 11.83 -23.35 -2.82
C ILE A 164 10.98 -23.95 -1.68
N ARG A 165 10.79 -25.27 -1.66
CA ARG A 165 10.12 -25.98 -0.56
C ARG A 165 11.02 -26.12 0.67
N LYS A 166 12.34 -26.11 0.45
CA LYS A 166 13.36 -26.25 1.50
C LYS A 166 13.99 -24.91 1.89
N PHE A 167 14.35 -24.10 0.90
CA PHE A 167 14.95 -22.78 1.10
C PHE A 167 13.85 -21.73 1.24
N LEU A 168 13.36 -21.55 2.47
CA LEU A 168 12.28 -20.63 2.81
C LEU A 168 12.76 -19.23 3.17
N ASP A 169 14.04 -18.96 3.00
CA ASP A 169 14.69 -17.68 3.32
C ASP A 169 14.08 -16.54 2.50
N GLY A 170 13.91 -15.40 3.11
CA GLY A 170 13.38 -14.21 2.47
C GLY A 170 12.81 -13.20 3.45
N ILE A 171 12.24 -12.15 2.90
CA ILE A 171 11.53 -11.11 3.65
C ILE A 171 10.06 -11.19 3.25
N TYR A 172 9.18 -11.37 4.24
CA TYR A 172 7.76 -11.61 4.01
C TYR A 172 6.90 -10.63 4.78
N VAL A 173 5.75 -10.26 4.21
CA VAL A 173 4.76 -9.44 4.91
C VAL A 173 4.12 -10.30 6.02
N SER A 174 4.30 -9.90 7.26
CA SER A 174 3.75 -10.58 8.44
C SER A 174 2.41 -10.01 8.87
N GLU A 175 2.24 -8.70 8.81
CA GLU A 175 1.04 -8.01 9.27
C GLU A 175 0.73 -6.78 8.42
N LYS A 176 -0.56 -6.51 8.21
CA LYS A 176 -1.09 -5.35 7.51
C LYS A 176 -1.99 -4.59 8.46
N THR A 177 -1.57 -3.41 8.88
CA THR A 177 -2.28 -2.61 9.86
C THR A 177 -2.41 -1.15 9.41
N VAL A 178 -2.94 -0.33 10.28
CA VAL A 178 -2.96 1.13 10.17
C VAL A 178 -1.96 1.74 11.15
N ILE A 179 -1.54 2.99 10.89
CA ILE A 179 -0.55 3.67 11.73
C ILE A 179 -1.20 4.19 13.01
N GLN A 180 -2.41 4.73 12.89
CA GLN A 180 -3.21 5.26 14.01
C GLN A 180 -4.50 4.46 14.11
N GLU A 181 -4.78 3.88 15.26
CA GLU A 181 -6.03 3.19 15.55
C GLU A 181 -7.20 4.15 15.82
#